data_e6fab19426a8ee6a485726d9a31354dc
#
_entry.id   e6fab19426a8ee6a485726d9a31354dc
#
_cell.length_a   1.000
_cell.length_b   1.000
_cell.length_c   1.000
_cell.angle_alpha   90.00
_cell.angle_beta   90.00
_cell.angle_gamma   90.00
#
_symmetry.space_group_name_H-M   'P 1'
#
loop_
_entity.id
_entity.type
_entity.pdbx_description
1 polymer ?
#
loop_
_entity_poly.entity_id
_entity_poly.type
_entity_poly.pdbx_seq_one_letter_code
_entity_poly.pdbx_strand_id
1 'polypeptide(L)' 'MSFGTQDIGHYNLVCKNTNLFVRLEERLYQDFPDFKNYETYFEVNTRRIKRFKTIEENNIKNNDIINVFRIEE' A
#
# COMPACT_ATOMS: atom_id res chain seq x y z
N MET A 1 -5.58 -1.96 8.69
CA MET A 1 -5.16 -1.24 7.48
C MET A 1 -5.67 -1.95 6.25
N SER A 2 -6.17 -1.23 5.30
CA SER A 2 -6.68 -1.82 4.06
C SER A 2 -6.17 -1.07 2.84
N PHE A 3 -6.07 -1.79 1.73
CA PHE A 3 -5.78 -1.22 0.43
C PHE A 3 -7.07 -1.05 -0.36
N GLY A 4 -7.21 0.06 -1.06
CA GLY A 4 -8.36 0.33 -1.89
C GLY A 4 -7.95 0.84 -3.26
N THR A 5 -8.56 0.30 -4.30
CA THR A 5 -8.40 0.76 -5.67
C THR A 5 -9.58 0.23 -6.47
N GLN A 6 -9.81 0.78 -7.65
CA GLN A 6 -10.86 0.31 -8.55
C GLN A 6 -10.64 -1.15 -8.97
N ASP A 7 -9.39 -1.58 -9.04
CA ASP A 7 -9.05 -2.91 -9.54
C ASP A 7 -9.16 -4.02 -8.48
N ILE A 8 -8.93 -3.71 -7.20
CA ILE A 8 -8.92 -4.72 -6.13
C ILE A 8 -10.01 -4.52 -5.09
N GLY A 9 -10.77 -3.40 -5.14
CA GLY A 9 -11.76 -3.10 -4.12
C GLY A 9 -11.12 -2.93 -2.75
N HIS A 10 -11.55 -3.72 -1.76
CA HIS A 10 -10.99 -3.70 -0.42
C HIS A 10 -10.10 -4.91 -0.19
N TYR A 11 -8.87 -4.67 0.24
CA TYR A 11 -7.93 -5.71 0.58
C TYR A 11 -7.29 -5.38 1.92
N ASN A 12 -7.55 -6.23 2.91
CA ASN A 12 -7.09 -6.01 4.27
C ASN A 12 -5.83 -6.80 4.55
N LEU A 13 -4.84 -6.14 5.15
CA LEU A 13 -3.61 -6.77 5.60
C LEU A 13 -3.40 -6.51 7.09
N VAL A 14 -2.98 -7.56 7.80
CA VAL A 14 -2.55 -7.44 9.19
C VAL A 14 -1.04 -7.26 9.20
N CYS A 15 -0.56 -6.22 9.85
CA CYS A 15 0.86 -5.92 9.92
C CYS A 15 1.20 -5.22 11.23
N LYS A 16 2.49 -5.20 11.56
CA LYS A 16 3.00 -4.47 12.71
C LYS A 16 3.43 -3.08 12.29
N ASN A 17 3.27 -2.10 13.18
CA ASN A 17 3.66 -0.71 12.91
C ASN A 17 5.16 -0.56 12.62
N THR A 18 5.96 -1.51 13.09
CA THR A 18 7.42 -1.51 12.88
C THR A 18 7.84 -2.11 11.55
N ASN A 19 6.91 -2.69 10.79
CA ASN A 19 7.21 -3.25 9.48
C ASN A 19 7.46 -2.12 8.48
N LEU A 20 8.41 -2.34 7.58
CA LEU A 20 8.61 -1.45 6.44
C LEU A 20 7.42 -1.58 5.49
N PHE A 21 6.99 -0.47 4.91
CA PHE A 21 5.86 -0.48 3.98
C PHE A 21 6.12 -1.39 2.77
N VAL A 22 7.36 -1.46 2.31
CA VAL A 22 7.71 -2.31 1.17
C VAL A 22 7.36 -3.79 1.41
N ARG A 23 7.34 -4.25 2.66
CA ARG A 23 6.94 -5.62 2.98
C ARG A 23 5.47 -5.87 2.71
N LEU A 24 4.62 -4.89 2.97
CA LEU A 24 3.21 -4.97 2.64
C LEU A 24 2.99 -4.94 1.14
N GLU A 25 3.76 -4.11 0.45
CA GLU A 25 3.74 -4.01 -0.99
C GLU A 25 4.08 -5.36 -1.64
N GLU A 26 5.09 -6.04 -1.13
CA GLU A 26 5.47 -7.37 -1.60
C GLU A 26 4.31 -8.37 -1.44
N ARG A 27 3.61 -8.34 -0.31
CA ARG A 27 2.45 -9.22 -0.08
C ARG A 27 1.30 -8.88 -1.01
N LEU A 28 1.06 -7.60 -1.23
CA LEU A 28 0.03 -7.16 -2.18
C LEU A 28 0.32 -7.73 -3.57
N TYR A 29 1.56 -7.68 -4.01
CA TYR A 29 1.95 -8.18 -5.33
C TYR A 29 1.89 -9.70 -5.42
N GLN A 30 2.03 -10.42 -4.31
CA GLN A 30 1.84 -11.86 -4.30
C GLN A 30 0.38 -12.25 -4.54
N ASP A 31 -0.54 -11.47 -3.96
CA ASP A 31 -1.97 -11.73 -4.10
C ASP A 31 -2.54 -11.12 -5.39
N PHE A 32 -1.93 -10.06 -5.88
CA PHE A 32 -2.34 -9.37 -7.09
C PHE A 32 -1.14 -9.16 -8.02
N PRO A 33 -0.66 -10.24 -8.67
CA PRO A 33 0.58 -10.19 -9.44
C PRO A 33 0.54 -9.25 -10.65
N ASP A 34 -0.65 -8.87 -11.11
CA ASP A 34 -0.80 -7.93 -12.21
C ASP A 34 -0.16 -6.57 -11.91
N PHE A 35 -0.10 -6.19 -10.63
CA PHE A 35 0.56 -4.93 -10.25
C PHE A 35 2.06 -4.92 -10.48
N LYS A 36 2.69 -6.07 -10.66
CA LYS A 36 4.11 -6.15 -11.00
C LYS A 36 4.42 -5.64 -12.41
N ASN A 37 3.40 -5.59 -13.26
CA ASN A 37 3.55 -5.15 -14.65
C ASN A 37 3.51 -3.63 -14.80
N TYR A 38 3.26 -2.91 -13.71
CA TYR A 38 3.11 -1.46 -13.70
C TYR A 38 3.98 -0.85 -12.62
N GLU A 39 4.37 0.39 -12.83
CA GLU A 39 4.88 1.19 -11.73
C GLU A 39 3.70 1.72 -10.92
N THR A 40 3.77 1.53 -9.61
CA THR A 40 2.70 1.95 -8.71
C THR A 40 3.24 2.86 -7.61
N TYR A 41 2.36 3.69 -7.09
CA TYR A 41 2.63 4.43 -5.88
C TYR A 41 1.41 4.36 -4.96
N PHE A 42 1.63 4.69 -3.71
CA PHE A 42 0.61 4.55 -2.67
C PHE A 42 0.42 5.87 -1.96
N GLU A 43 -0.84 6.16 -1.59
CA GLU A 43 -1.17 7.34 -0.82
C GLU A 43 -2.09 6.97 0.35
N VAL A 44 -1.92 7.68 1.46
CA VAL A 44 -2.81 7.62 2.60
C VAL A 44 -3.13 9.06 3.02
N ASN A 45 -4.41 9.37 3.19
CA ASN A 45 -4.85 10.72 3.58
C ASN A 45 -4.26 11.81 2.69
N THR A 46 -4.23 11.57 1.38
CA THR A 46 -3.67 12.45 0.34
C THR A 46 -2.15 12.65 0.40
N ARG A 47 -1.45 11.91 1.27
CA ARG A 47 0.01 11.95 1.36
C ARG A 47 0.61 10.73 0.67
N ARG A 48 1.68 10.95 -0.10
CA ARG A 48 2.40 9.86 -0.73
C ARG A 48 3.19 9.07 0.30
N ILE A 49 3.06 7.74 0.25
CA ILE A 49 3.73 6.84 1.20
C ILE A 49 5.18 6.65 0.77
N LYS A 50 6.07 6.69 1.77
CA LYS A 50 7.49 6.37 1.59
C LYS A 50 7.68 4.89 1.85
N ARG A 51 7.94 4.13 0.79
CA ARG A 51 7.94 2.65 0.88
C ARG A 51 9.07 2.08 1.72
N PHE A 52 10.16 2.80 1.89
CA PHE A 52 11.30 2.35 2.69
C PHE A 52 11.26 2.86 4.13
N LYS A 53 10.12 3.37 4.54
CA LYS A 53 9.85 3.75 5.92
C LYS A 53 8.84 2.79 6.53
N THR A 54 8.80 2.74 7.86
CA THR A 54 7.85 1.88 8.57
C THR A 54 6.43 2.42 8.46
N ILE A 55 5.46 1.57 8.81
CA ILE A 55 4.06 1.97 8.90
C ILE A 55 3.92 3.16 9.85
N GLU A 56 4.56 3.08 11.00
CA GLU A 56 4.52 4.16 11.99
C GLU A 56 5.14 5.46 11.47
N GLU A 57 6.27 5.37 10.78
CA GLU A 57 6.95 6.52 10.21
C GLU A 57 6.14 7.19 9.09
N ASN A 58 5.27 6.44 8.42
CA ASN A 58 4.34 6.97 7.43
C ASN A 58 3.06 7.50 8.06
N ASN A 59 2.92 7.44 9.38
CA ASN A 59 1.71 7.86 10.10
C ASN A 59 0.45 7.14 9.64
N ILE A 60 0.58 5.85 9.33
CA ILE A 60 -0.54 5.02 8.92
C ILE A 60 -1.16 4.39 10.16
N LYS A 61 -2.48 4.55 10.30
CA LYS A 61 -3.25 4.04 11.44
C LYS A 61 -4.09 2.83 11.00
N ASN A 62 -4.57 2.06 11.98
CA ASN A 62 -5.31 0.83 11.72
C ASN A 62 -6.53 0.99 10.82
N ASN A 63 -7.20 2.13 10.89
CA ASN A 63 -8.42 2.38 10.12
C ASN A 63 -8.16 3.15 8.82
N ASP A 64 -6.91 3.43 8.50
CA ASP A 64 -6.58 4.16 7.29
C ASP A 64 -6.72 3.26 6.07
N ILE A 65 -7.17 3.84 4.98
CA ILE A 65 -7.25 3.18 3.68
C ILE A 65 -6.08 3.67 2.84
N ILE A 66 -5.32 2.72 2.32
CA ILE A 66 -4.19 3.02 1.45
C ILE A 66 -4.66 2.90 0.00
N ASN A 67 -4.55 3.98 -0.73
CA ASN A 67 -4.94 4.02 -2.14
C ASN A 67 -3.74 3.63 -3.01
N VAL A 68 -3.99 2.75 -3.98
CA VAL A 68 -2.97 2.28 -4.91
C VAL A 68 -3.23 2.96 -6.26
N PHE A 69 -2.19 3.59 -6.78
CA PHE A 69 -2.28 4.27 -8.08
C PHE A 69 -1.24 3.68 -9.04
N ARG A 70 -1.61 3.57 -10.31
CA ARG A 70 -0.68 3.23 -11.37
C ARG A 70 -0.08 4.51 -11.95
N ILE A 71 1.22 4.46 -12.21
CA ILE A 71 1.90 5.55 -12.91
C ILE A 71 1.75 5.25 -14.40
N GLU A 72 1.04 6.12 -15.10
CA GLU A 72 0.90 6.04 -16.55
C GLU A 72 1.90 6.98 -17.21
N GLU A 73 2.64 6.45 -18.15
CA GLU A 73 3.54 7.26 -18.97
C GLU A 73 2.84 7.78 -20.22
#